data_73ea2b10b7bfaba287c5a42eabd6263b
#
_entry.id   73ea2b10b7bfaba287c5a42eabd6263b
#
_cell.length_a   1.000
_cell.length_b   1.000
_cell.length_c   1.000
_cell.angle_alpha   90.00
_cell.angle_beta   90.00
_cell.angle_gamma   90.00
#
_symmetry.space_group_name_H-M   'P 1'
#
loop_
_entity.id
_entity.type
_entity.pdbx_description
1 polymer ?
#
loop_
_entity_poly.entity_id
_entity_poly.type
_entity_poly.pdbx_seq_one_letter_code
_entity_poly.pdbx_strand_id
1 'polypeptide(L)' 'MTVKANAVRTLYRAKRISIDGVRKAVEDGLISPAEYKDITGKAYE' A
#
# COMPACT_ATOMS: atom_id res chain seq x y z
N MET A 1 9.34 -2.41 7.25
CA MET A 1 8.66 -2.24 5.96
C MET A 1 9.69 -2.19 4.84
N THR A 2 9.40 -2.79 3.69
CA THR A 2 10.33 -2.83 2.57
C THR A 2 10.43 -1.45 1.90
N VAL A 3 11.46 -1.27 1.04
CA VAL A 3 11.60 -0.04 0.28
C VAL A 3 10.38 0.21 -0.61
N LYS A 4 9.87 -0.86 -1.24
CA LYS A 4 8.68 -0.74 -2.09
C LYS A 4 7.45 -0.35 -1.27
N ALA A 5 7.27 -0.93 -0.09
CA ALA A 5 6.17 -0.60 0.78
C ALA A 5 6.27 0.85 1.28
N ASN A 6 7.47 1.30 1.60
CA ASN A 6 7.70 2.70 1.99
C ASN A 6 7.35 3.66 0.86
N ALA A 7 7.71 3.32 -0.38
CA ALA A 7 7.39 4.15 -1.53
C ALA A 7 5.87 4.24 -1.72
N VAL A 8 5.18 3.12 -1.64
CA VAL A 8 3.71 3.10 -1.77
C VAL A 8 3.07 3.90 -0.64
N ARG A 9 3.56 3.73 0.58
CA ARG A 9 3.05 4.47 1.74
C ARG A 9 3.20 5.98 1.54
N THR A 10 4.37 6.41 1.08
CA THR A 10 4.64 7.82 0.84
C THR A 10 3.68 8.39 -0.20
N LEU A 11 3.49 7.66 -1.31
CA LEU A 11 2.57 8.09 -2.36
C LEU A 11 1.13 8.18 -1.86
N TYR A 12 0.71 7.18 -1.07
CA TYR A 12 -0.65 7.18 -0.53
C TYR A 12 -0.86 8.34 0.44
N ARG A 13 0.08 8.58 1.33
CA ARG A 13 -0.01 9.68 2.31
C ARG A 13 0.01 11.04 1.64
N ALA A 14 0.72 11.16 0.53
CA ALA A 14 0.77 12.39 -0.26
C ALA A 14 -0.45 12.53 -1.18
N LYS A 15 -1.38 11.57 -1.14
CA LYS A 15 -2.58 11.53 -1.98
C LYS A 15 -2.26 11.47 -3.46
N ARG A 16 -1.13 10.86 -3.80
CA ARG A 16 -0.73 10.67 -5.19
C ARG A 16 -1.26 9.39 -5.79
N ILE A 17 -1.64 8.42 -4.94
CA ILE A 17 -2.33 7.22 -5.36
C ILE A 17 -3.53 7.01 -4.45
N SER A 18 -4.56 6.36 -4.98
CA SER A 18 -5.75 6.02 -4.24
C SER A 18 -5.57 4.68 -3.52
N ILE A 19 -6.56 4.34 -2.67
CA ILE A 19 -6.58 3.04 -2.01
C ILE A 19 -6.60 1.90 -3.05
N ASP A 20 -7.23 2.11 -4.20
CA ASP A 20 -7.22 1.13 -5.28
C ASP A 20 -5.81 0.88 -5.80
N GLY A 21 -4.99 1.91 -5.87
CA GLY A 21 -3.59 1.77 -6.26
C GLY A 21 -2.80 0.95 -5.25
N VAL A 22 -3.06 1.14 -3.96
CA VAL A 22 -2.43 0.34 -2.90
C VAL A 22 -2.88 -1.12 -2.99
N ARG A 23 -4.16 -1.36 -3.24
CA ARG A 23 -4.69 -2.71 -3.42
C ARG A 23 -4.02 -3.40 -4.61
N LYS A 24 -3.84 -2.68 -5.69
CA LYS A 24 -3.17 -3.21 -6.86
C LYS A 24 -1.72 -3.59 -6.55
N ALA A 25 -1.05 -2.82 -5.71
CA ALA A 25 0.30 -3.15 -5.28
C ALA A 25 0.34 -4.49 -4.53
N VAL A 26 -0.71 -4.79 -3.74
CA VAL A 26 -0.81 -6.11 -3.10
C VAL A 26 -1.01 -7.20 -4.16
N GLU A 27 -1.91 -6.98 -5.12
CA GLU A 27 -2.20 -7.95 -6.18
C GLU A 27 -0.95 -8.25 -7.01
N ASP A 28 -0.11 -7.23 -7.25
CA ASP A 28 1.10 -7.38 -8.05
C ASP A 28 2.26 -7.96 -7.23
N GLY A 29 2.07 -8.18 -5.94
CA GLY A 29 3.10 -8.73 -5.07
C GLY A 29 4.16 -7.72 -4.64
N LEU A 30 3.92 -6.44 -4.82
CA LEU A 30 4.84 -5.39 -4.41
C LEU A 30 4.84 -5.18 -2.90
N ILE A 31 3.68 -5.34 -2.28
CA ILE A 31 3.52 -5.24 -0.82
C ILE A 31 2.64 -6.40 -0.34
N SER A 32 2.71 -6.68 0.96
CA SER A 32 1.89 -7.74 1.55
C SER A 32 0.56 -7.16 2.06
N PRO A 33 -0.45 -8.02 2.31
CA PRO A 33 -1.70 -7.56 2.94
C PRO A 33 -1.47 -6.87 4.28
N ALA A 34 -0.47 -7.33 5.06
CA ALA A 34 -0.14 -6.69 6.34
C ALA A 34 0.39 -5.27 6.10
N GLU A 35 1.19 -5.08 5.08
CA GLU A 35 1.70 -3.76 4.70
C GLU A 35 0.59 -2.86 4.20
N TYR A 36 -0.36 -3.42 3.46
CA TYR A 36 -1.56 -2.68 3.04
C TYR A 36 -2.29 -2.10 4.25
N LYS A 37 -2.49 -2.93 5.28
CA LYS A 37 -3.16 -2.47 6.49
C LYS A 37 -2.36 -1.36 7.18
N ASP A 38 -1.04 -1.49 7.26
CA ASP A 38 -0.20 -0.47 7.85
C ASP A 38 -0.26 0.85 7.09
N ILE A 39 -0.38 0.78 5.77
CA ILE A 39 -0.40 1.97 4.92
C ILE A 39 -1.76 2.66 4.96
N THR A 40 -2.84 1.90 4.83
CA THR A 40 -4.18 2.45 4.68
C THR A 40 -4.98 2.50 5.97
N GLY A 41 -4.57 1.73 6.98
CA GLY A 41 -5.31 1.59 8.22
C GLY A 41 -6.52 0.66 8.09
N LYS A 42 -6.70 0.02 6.95
CA LYS A 42 -7.82 -0.90 6.70
C LYS A 42 -7.29 -2.27 6.33
N ALA A 43 -7.98 -3.32 6.81
CA ALA A 43 -7.61 -4.68 6.45
C ALA A 43 -7.79 -4.91 4.95
N TYR A 44 -6.88 -5.67 4.36
CA TYR A 44 -6.97 -6.05 2.96
C TYR A 44 -7.99 -7.19 2.81
N GLU A 45 -8.92 -6.99 1.93
CA GLU A 45 -9.95 -7.99 1.63
C GLU A 45 -9.99 -8.30 0.15
#